data_1f1b0a91c36aa4a56ab74e1dc1ee6ef4
#
_entry.id   1f1b0a91c36aa4a56ab74e1dc1ee6ef4
#
_cell.length_a   1.000
_cell.length_b   1.000
_cell.length_c   1.000
_cell.angle_alpha   90.00
_cell.angle_beta   90.00
_cell.angle_gamma   90.00
#
_symmetry.space_group_name_H-M   'P 1'
#
loop_
_entity.id
_entity.type
_entity.pdbx_description
1 polymer ?
#
loop_
_entity_poly.entity_id
_entity_poly.type
_entity_poly.pdbx_seq_one_letter_code
_entity_poly.pdbx_strand_id
1 'polypeptide(L)'
;VKADAPEAKGLRRAMAWIHTWLGLLAGWILFAMFLTGTASYFRPEITRWMQPELNLRTVSPTRAAQTAVAHMQASSPNDEQWTIYLPDERMTDTRILSRARPDPDPKAPTAPRRPELKLDPATGNVLAARETKGGEQFYRFHFQLQLPHPWGRWLAGLCAIFMLAAIISGVVTHKRIFVDFFTLRWGKGQRSWLDAHNVSAVLALPFHAMITYTGLITLVVMYMPWPIAAKYKAPAMFGTEAYGAEPVQKALGRPAPLIPIAPLVDAAEREWQGGQADRIVIRNPNDAAATVTIFRNGAERLNARSASISYSGADGRRLSSSPEPGAAITTAGVMLGLHLGWFAGPVLRWTYFLLGLTGAAMVGTGLVLWTAKRRKPGTKPFFGFRLVERLNIGAIACLPAGMAAYLLANRLIPPNLPKRADMEVAAMFWVWFGLAALSLVRPIHRAWPETLGVAALAFAAIPLANSLTTDRGFIHSIVVGDTLFLAFDLVVLVIALLLGFAAWRAGRPKTIPTRRRLSSAPVGGGATHAG
;
A
#
# COMPACT_ATOMS: atom_id res chain seq x y z
N VAL A 1 -22.33 18.60 -37.28
CA VAL A 1 -22.41 17.71 -36.08
C VAL A 1 -23.33 16.55 -36.45
N LYS A 2 -22.79 15.35 -36.74
CA LYS A 2 -23.61 14.14 -36.96
C LYS A 2 -24.37 13.83 -35.66
N ALA A 3 -25.70 13.75 -35.75
CA ALA A 3 -26.53 13.30 -34.63
C ALA A 3 -26.15 11.85 -34.28
N ASP A 4 -25.88 11.58 -32.99
CA ASP A 4 -25.60 10.23 -32.53
C ASP A 4 -26.81 9.33 -32.77
N ALA A 5 -26.58 8.10 -33.25
CA ALA A 5 -27.61 7.09 -33.39
C ALA A 5 -28.31 6.81 -32.04
N PRO A 6 -29.62 6.51 -32.02
CA PRO A 6 -30.38 6.24 -30.80
C PRO A 6 -29.74 5.15 -29.88
N GLU A 7 -29.16 4.10 -30.46
CA GLU A 7 -28.47 3.02 -29.76
C GLU A 7 -27.21 3.53 -29.02
N ALA A 8 -26.43 4.41 -29.65
CA ALA A 8 -25.23 4.97 -29.00
C ALA A 8 -25.58 5.87 -27.80
N LYS A 9 -26.77 6.52 -27.82
CA LYS A 9 -27.28 7.26 -26.66
C LYS A 9 -27.72 6.33 -25.53
N GLY A 10 -28.28 5.16 -25.84
CA GLY A 10 -28.68 4.12 -24.89
C GLY A 10 -27.47 3.55 -24.14
N LEU A 11 -26.44 3.10 -24.87
CA LEU A 11 -25.21 2.55 -24.31
C LEU A 11 -24.50 3.54 -23.37
N ARG A 12 -24.35 4.79 -23.78
CA ARG A 12 -23.68 5.80 -22.95
C ARG A 12 -24.45 6.12 -21.68
N ARG A 13 -25.78 6.08 -21.71
CA ARG A 13 -26.60 6.26 -20.50
C ARG A 13 -26.41 5.07 -19.55
N ALA A 14 -26.37 3.85 -20.06
CA ALA A 14 -26.10 2.66 -19.27
C ALA A 14 -24.69 2.71 -18.65
N MET A 15 -23.65 3.07 -19.43
CA MET A 15 -22.29 3.20 -18.93
C MET A 15 -22.17 4.30 -17.86
N ALA A 16 -22.84 5.44 -18.02
CA ALA A 16 -22.87 6.51 -17.01
C ALA A 16 -23.57 6.04 -15.71
N TRP A 17 -24.59 5.22 -15.83
CA TRP A 17 -25.28 4.62 -14.68
C TRP A 17 -24.35 3.63 -13.96
N ILE A 18 -23.70 2.71 -14.67
CA ILE A 18 -22.72 1.75 -14.15
C ILE A 18 -21.58 2.51 -13.45
N HIS A 19 -20.97 3.48 -14.12
CA HIS A 19 -19.89 4.29 -13.55
C HIS A 19 -20.29 4.96 -12.22
N THR A 20 -21.49 5.52 -12.18
CA THR A 20 -21.98 6.22 -10.98
C THR A 20 -22.19 5.28 -9.80
N TRP A 21 -22.79 4.11 -10.05
CA TRP A 21 -23.14 3.19 -8.95
C TRP A 21 -21.98 2.34 -8.48
N LEU A 22 -21.17 1.79 -9.40
CA LEU A 22 -19.97 1.05 -9.02
C LEU A 22 -18.96 1.98 -8.33
N GLY A 23 -18.78 3.20 -8.85
CA GLY A 23 -17.92 4.20 -8.23
C GLY A 23 -18.39 4.61 -6.84
N LEU A 24 -19.69 4.71 -6.59
CA LEU A 24 -20.22 5.01 -5.27
C LEU A 24 -20.06 3.83 -4.30
N LEU A 25 -20.46 2.61 -4.72
CA LEU A 25 -20.47 1.42 -3.85
C LEU A 25 -19.06 1.05 -3.37
N ALA A 26 -18.08 1.09 -4.27
CA ALA A 26 -16.70 0.74 -3.94
C ALA A 26 -15.87 1.96 -3.50
N GLY A 27 -16.33 3.19 -3.75
CA GLY A 27 -15.51 4.39 -3.70
C GLY A 27 -14.83 4.64 -2.35
N TRP A 28 -15.49 4.43 -1.22
CA TRP A 28 -14.88 4.63 0.11
C TRP A 28 -13.76 3.64 0.39
N ILE A 29 -13.96 2.38 0.02
CA ILE A 29 -12.95 1.32 0.15
C ILE A 29 -11.80 1.58 -0.83
N LEU A 30 -12.11 1.91 -2.09
CA LEU A 30 -11.11 2.26 -3.11
C LEU A 30 -10.27 3.47 -2.70
N PHE A 31 -10.87 4.48 -2.09
CA PHE A 31 -10.12 5.63 -1.55
C PHE A 31 -9.09 5.17 -0.51
N ALA A 32 -9.51 4.33 0.43
CA ALA A 32 -8.62 3.77 1.45
C ALA A 32 -7.53 2.87 0.82
N MET A 33 -7.89 2.04 -0.17
CA MET A 33 -6.95 1.19 -0.90
C MET A 33 -5.91 2.03 -1.67
N PHE A 34 -6.34 3.08 -2.40
CA PHE A 34 -5.40 3.97 -3.09
C PHE A 34 -4.47 4.69 -2.12
N LEU A 35 -4.99 5.22 -1.03
CA LEU A 35 -4.18 5.98 -0.08
C LEU A 35 -3.13 5.10 0.61
N THR A 36 -3.53 3.92 1.09
CA THR A 36 -2.62 2.98 1.77
C THR A 36 -1.70 2.25 0.79
N GLY A 37 -2.18 1.90 -0.41
CA GLY A 37 -1.36 1.34 -1.47
C GLY A 37 -0.28 2.31 -1.96
N THR A 38 -0.62 3.60 -2.07
CA THR A 38 0.35 4.65 -2.40
C THR A 38 1.45 4.77 -1.33
N ALA A 39 1.09 4.77 -0.05
CA ALA A 39 2.06 4.75 1.04
C ALA A 39 2.96 3.49 0.99
N SER A 40 2.45 2.38 0.48
CA SER A 40 3.16 1.09 0.44
C SER A 40 4.36 1.07 -0.50
N TYR A 41 4.47 2.00 -1.47
CA TYR A 41 5.69 2.15 -2.27
C TYR A 41 6.91 2.54 -1.43
N PHE A 42 6.67 3.18 -0.29
CA PHE A 42 7.68 3.56 0.70
C PHE A 42 7.64 2.71 1.97
N ARG A 43 7.14 1.44 1.86
CA ARG A 43 7.03 0.51 3.00
C ARG A 43 8.34 0.33 3.78
N PRO A 44 9.50 0.10 3.15
CA PRO A 44 10.77 0.00 3.86
C PRO A 44 11.16 1.30 4.56
N GLU A 45 11.04 2.43 3.88
CA GLU A 45 11.40 3.75 4.41
C GLU A 45 10.51 4.13 5.61
N ILE A 46 9.20 3.87 5.54
CA ILE A 46 8.27 4.04 6.67
C ILE A 46 8.69 3.15 7.85
N THR A 47 9.05 1.89 7.58
CA THR A 47 9.48 0.96 8.64
C THR A 47 10.77 1.44 9.31
N ARG A 48 11.76 1.87 8.54
CA ARG A 48 13.02 2.44 9.07
C ARG A 48 12.77 3.71 9.87
N TRP A 49 11.92 4.62 9.39
CA TRP A 49 11.54 5.81 10.15
C TRP A 49 10.85 5.44 11.47
N MET A 50 10.01 4.39 11.49
CA MET A 50 9.33 3.91 12.70
C MET A 50 10.25 3.15 13.66
N GLN A 51 11.49 2.86 13.29
CA GLN A 51 12.52 2.21 14.12
C GLN A 51 13.81 3.06 14.15
N PRO A 52 13.78 4.24 14.80
CA PRO A 52 14.90 5.17 14.81
C PRO A 52 16.15 4.62 15.50
N GLU A 53 16.01 3.57 16.32
CA GLU A 53 17.12 2.90 16.98
C GLU A 53 18.05 2.20 15.97
N LEU A 54 17.56 1.85 14.78
CA LEU A 54 18.33 1.15 13.76
C LEU A 54 19.09 2.16 12.90
N ASN A 55 20.34 2.43 13.25
CA ASN A 55 21.28 3.23 12.47
C ASN A 55 22.40 2.33 11.94
N LEU A 56 22.10 1.53 10.93
CA LEU A 56 22.96 0.48 10.41
C LEU A 56 23.69 0.92 9.15
N ARG A 57 24.93 0.46 9.01
CA ARG A 57 25.69 0.59 7.78
C ARG A 57 25.38 -0.57 6.84
N THR A 58 25.32 -0.29 5.56
CA THR A 58 25.19 -1.30 4.50
C THR A 58 26.44 -2.20 4.49
N VAL A 59 26.23 -3.50 4.39
CA VAL A 59 27.28 -4.50 4.16
C VAL A 59 26.88 -5.39 2.99
N SER A 60 27.83 -6.17 2.46
CA SER A 60 27.53 -7.13 1.39
C SER A 60 26.56 -8.23 1.88
N PRO A 61 25.70 -8.77 0.99
CA PRO A 61 24.85 -9.91 1.31
C PRO A 61 25.63 -11.09 1.88
N THR A 62 26.80 -11.37 1.34
CA THR A 62 27.71 -12.43 1.79
C THR A 62 28.12 -12.23 3.26
N ARG A 63 28.51 -11.01 3.66
CA ARG A 63 28.89 -10.70 5.05
C ARG A 63 27.69 -10.85 5.98
N ALA A 64 26.54 -10.32 5.62
CA ALA A 64 25.31 -10.44 6.39
C ALA A 64 24.88 -11.91 6.56
N ALA A 65 25.02 -12.73 5.51
CA ALA A 65 24.74 -14.15 5.58
C ALA A 65 25.67 -14.87 6.56
N GLN A 66 26.98 -14.57 6.53
CA GLN A 66 27.97 -15.16 7.45
C GLN A 66 27.64 -14.87 8.92
N THR A 67 27.40 -13.60 9.25
CA THR A 67 27.10 -13.19 10.63
C THR A 67 25.78 -13.77 11.12
N ALA A 68 24.75 -13.83 10.24
CA ALA A 68 23.46 -14.43 10.58
C ALA A 68 23.57 -15.93 10.83
N VAL A 69 24.28 -16.67 9.97
CA VAL A 69 24.49 -18.11 10.16
C VAL A 69 25.30 -18.40 11.44
N ALA A 70 26.35 -17.61 11.70
CA ALA A 70 27.11 -17.75 12.94
C ALA A 70 26.24 -17.54 14.20
N HIS A 71 25.36 -16.50 14.16
CA HIS A 71 24.39 -16.27 15.23
C HIS A 71 23.45 -17.48 15.43
N MET A 72 22.89 -18.00 14.33
CA MET A 72 21.96 -19.14 14.40
C MET A 72 22.62 -20.44 14.83
N GLN A 73 23.85 -20.65 14.46
CA GLN A 73 24.65 -21.78 14.94
C GLN A 73 24.83 -21.74 16.46
N ALA A 74 25.03 -20.55 17.03
CA ALA A 74 25.19 -20.36 18.46
C ALA A 74 23.87 -20.44 19.24
N SER A 75 22.79 -19.87 18.68
CA SER A 75 21.52 -19.67 19.39
C SER A 75 20.47 -20.76 19.15
N SER A 76 20.43 -21.35 17.98
CA SER A 76 19.36 -22.27 17.54
C SER A 76 19.85 -23.38 16.60
N PRO A 77 20.93 -24.12 16.97
CA PRO A 77 21.59 -25.11 16.09
C PRO A 77 20.69 -26.29 15.71
N ASN A 78 19.67 -26.59 16.53
CA ASN A 78 18.79 -27.77 16.38
C ASN A 78 17.42 -27.42 15.75
N ASP A 79 17.20 -26.19 15.31
CA ASP A 79 15.95 -25.82 14.65
C ASP A 79 15.76 -26.60 13.32
N GLU A 80 14.51 -26.79 12.91
CA GLU A 80 14.18 -27.43 11.62
C GLU A 80 14.56 -26.54 10.44
N GLN A 81 14.38 -25.22 10.59
CA GLN A 81 14.58 -24.27 9.50
C GLN A 81 15.00 -22.91 10.01
N TRP A 82 15.96 -22.30 9.31
CA TRP A 82 16.29 -20.89 9.40
C TRP A 82 15.92 -20.20 8.10
N THR A 83 15.26 -19.04 8.18
CA THR A 83 15.00 -18.16 7.06
C THR A 83 15.65 -16.82 7.37
N ILE A 84 16.63 -16.46 6.57
CA ILE A 84 17.45 -15.26 6.73
C ILE A 84 17.11 -14.32 5.58
N TYR A 85 16.60 -13.12 5.87
CA TYR A 85 16.42 -12.04 4.92
C TYR A 85 17.65 -11.14 5.00
N LEU A 86 18.31 -10.98 3.87
CA LEU A 86 19.54 -10.20 3.77
C LEU A 86 19.21 -8.70 3.63
N PRO A 87 20.11 -7.82 4.09
CA PRO A 87 19.92 -6.39 3.94
C PRO A 87 20.04 -5.97 2.47
N ASP A 88 19.34 -4.89 2.13
CA ASP A 88 19.47 -4.17 0.86
C ASP A 88 19.60 -2.65 1.11
N GLU A 89 19.61 -1.83 0.07
CA GLU A 89 19.70 -0.37 0.20
C GLU A 89 18.51 0.24 0.95
N ARG A 90 17.35 -0.43 0.95
CA ARG A 90 16.10 0.05 1.55
C ARG A 90 15.85 -0.51 2.93
N MET A 91 16.27 -1.76 3.18
CA MET A 91 16.17 -2.46 4.48
C MET A 91 17.58 -2.86 4.90
N THR A 92 18.13 -2.19 5.89
CA THR A 92 19.53 -2.31 6.29
C THR A 92 19.80 -3.33 7.37
N ASP A 93 18.77 -3.91 7.99
CA ASP A 93 18.86 -4.96 9.01
C ASP A 93 18.79 -6.36 8.39
N THR A 94 19.47 -7.33 9.00
CA THR A 94 19.28 -8.76 8.71
C THR A 94 18.15 -9.28 9.57
N ARG A 95 17.12 -9.90 8.95
CA ARG A 95 15.98 -10.46 9.69
C ARG A 95 16.01 -11.98 9.66
N ILE A 96 15.77 -12.59 10.80
CA ILE A 96 15.76 -14.04 10.93
C ILE A 96 14.42 -14.52 11.45
N LEU A 97 13.86 -15.50 10.75
CA LEU A 97 12.74 -16.30 11.21
C LEU A 97 13.24 -17.75 11.37
N SER A 98 12.98 -18.36 12.50
CA SER A 98 13.30 -19.76 12.69
C SER A 98 12.08 -20.58 13.11
N ARG A 99 12.15 -21.87 12.80
CA ARG A 99 11.16 -22.86 13.20
C ARG A 99 11.86 -23.94 13.98
N ALA A 100 11.40 -24.17 15.21
CA ALA A 100 11.87 -25.29 16.01
C ALA A 100 11.52 -26.62 15.33
N ARG A 101 12.28 -27.65 15.57
CA ARG A 101 11.98 -28.99 15.10
C ARG A 101 10.66 -29.46 15.73
N PRO A 102 9.73 -30.05 14.96
CA PRO A 102 8.50 -30.59 15.53
C PRO A 102 8.82 -31.75 16.46
N ASP A 103 8.00 -31.92 17.49
CA ASP A 103 8.05 -33.10 18.36
C ASP A 103 7.78 -34.35 17.51
N PRO A 104 8.51 -35.47 17.74
CA PRO A 104 8.23 -36.74 17.11
C PRO A 104 6.81 -37.27 17.39
N ASP A 105 6.19 -36.92 18.52
CA ASP A 105 4.82 -37.31 18.82
C ASP A 105 3.82 -36.59 17.86
N PRO A 106 3.06 -37.36 17.01
CA PRO A 106 2.07 -36.76 16.11
C PRO A 106 0.95 -35.97 16.80
N LYS A 107 0.76 -36.18 18.10
CA LYS A 107 -0.24 -35.49 18.90
C LYS A 107 0.30 -34.22 19.55
N ALA A 108 1.61 -33.98 19.49
CA ALA A 108 2.21 -32.78 20.03
C ALA A 108 1.74 -31.54 19.21
N PRO A 109 1.59 -30.37 19.86
CA PRO A 109 1.28 -29.13 19.17
C PRO A 109 2.33 -28.85 18.09
N THR A 110 1.89 -28.29 16.95
CA THR A 110 2.80 -27.86 15.88
C THR A 110 3.87 -26.95 16.47
N ALA A 111 5.15 -27.23 16.17
CA ALA A 111 6.27 -26.45 16.69
C ALA A 111 6.07 -24.96 16.44
N PRO A 112 6.11 -24.10 17.49
CA PRO A 112 5.85 -22.68 17.34
C PRO A 112 6.94 -22.02 16.48
N ARG A 113 6.53 -21.08 15.63
CA ARG A 113 7.47 -20.16 15.01
C ARG A 113 8.07 -19.28 16.09
N ARG A 114 9.39 -19.15 16.10
CA ARG A 114 10.06 -18.22 17.00
C ARG A 114 9.77 -16.78 16.57
N PRO A 115 9.81 -15.79 17.47
CA PRO A 115 9.72 -14.38 17.11
C PRO A 115 10.79 -14.02 16.07
N GLU A 116 10.46 -13.07 15.20
CA GLU A 116 11.42 -12.50 14.26
C GLU A 116 12.54 -11.80 15.04
N LEU A 117 13.79 -12.14 14.73
CA LEU A 117 14.97 -11.45 15.26
C LEU A 117 15.53 -10.50 14.19
N LYS A 118 16.00 -9.35 14.65
CA LYS A 118 16.75 -8.39 13.83
C LYS A 118 18.19 -8.38 14.28
N LEU A 119 19.10 -8.53 13.32
CA LEU A 119 20.53 -8.53 13.58
C LEU A 119 21.20 -7.36 12.88
N ASP A 120 22.25 -6.85 13.51
CA ASP A 120 23.23 -6.02 12.83
C ASP A 120 23.95 -6.88 11.77
N PRO A 121 23.86 -6.51 10.49
CA PRO A 121 24.42 -7.31 9.41
C PRO A 121 25.96 -7.39 9.43
N ALA A 122 26.62 -6.43 10.06
CA ALA A 122 28.09 -6.42 10.16
C ALA A 122 28.62 -7.32 11.27
N THR A 123 27.90 -7.40 12.40
CA THR A 123 28.37 -8.08 13.61
C THR A 123 27.59 -9.35 13.95
N GLY A 124 26.33 -9.48 13.51
CA GLY A 124 25.43 -10.57 13.89
C GLY A 124 24.79 -10.41 15.28
N ASN A 125 25.01 -9.28 15.95
CA ASN A 125 24.40 -9.00 17.24
C ASN A 125 22.90 -8.72 17.10
N VAL A 126 22.11 -9.16 18.09
CA VAL A 126 20.67 -8.87 18.14
C VAL A 126 20.46 -7.39 18.38
N LEU A 127 19.62 -6.79 17.57
CA LEU A 127 19.27 -5.37 17.65
C LEU A 127 18.05 -5.19 18.55
N ALA A 128 18.18 -4.28 19.51
CA ALA A 128 17.05 -3.82 20.30
C ALA A 128 16.35 -2.66 19.56
N ALA A 129 15.26 -2.98 18.88
CA ALA A 129 14.40 -1.98 18.23
C ALA A 129 12.98 -2.09 18.76
N ARG A 130 12.27 -0.96 18.80
CA ARG A 130 10.86 -0.96 19.16
C ARG A 130 10.07 -1.88 18.24
N GLU A 131 9.10 -2.61 18.82
CA GLU A 131 8.17 -3.42 18.04
C GLU A 131 7.21 -2.51 17.28
N THR A 132 7.04 -2.73 15.97
CA THR A 132 6.09 -2.01 15.12
C THR A 132 5.70 -2.86 13.92
N LYS A 133 4.49 -2.60 13.35
CA LYS A 133 4.14 -3.15 12.04
C LYS A 133 4.81 -2.35 10.91
N GLY A 134 5.32 -1.16 11.16
CA GLY A 134 5.99 -0.35 10.14
C GLY A 134 5.10 -0.04 8.95
N GLY A 135 5.71 0.12 7.79
CA GLY A 135 4.98 0.30 6.52
C GLY A 135 4.18 -0.92 6.08
N GLU A 136 4.43 -2.10 6.68
CA GLU A 136 3.67 -3.33 6.43
C GLU A 136 2.18 -3.16 6.79
N GLN A 137 1.85 -2.32 7.78
CA GLN A 137 0.46 -2.03 8.13
C GLN A 137 -0.31 -1.43 6.95
N PHE A 138 0.25 -0.45 6.26
CA PHE A 138 -0.40 0.16 5.09
C PHE A 138 -0.49 -0.82 3.91
N TYR A 139 0.57 -1.58 3.68
CA TYR A 139 0.60 -2.60 2.64
C TYR A 139 -0.46 -3.68 2.86
N ARG A 140 -0.57 -4.24 4.08
CA ARG A 140 -1.59 -5.24 4.40
C ARG A 140 -3.00 -4.65 4.35
N PHE A 141 -3.18 -3.44 4.84
CA PHE A 141 -4.48 -2.79 4.81
C PHE A 141 -4.97 -2.57 3.37
N HIS A 142 -4.08 -2.24 2.44
CA HIS A 142 -4.39 -2.04 1.02
C HIS A 142 -5.11 -3.24 0.40
N PHE A 143 -4.67 -4.46 0.65
CA PHE A 143 -5.22 -5.64 -0.01
C PHE A 143 -6.04 -6.56 0.90
N GLN A 144 -6.02 -6.36 2.22
CA GLN A 144 -6.72 -7.22 3.21
C GLN A 144 -7.69 -6.44 4.10
N LEU A 145 -7.68 -5.10 4.09
CA LEU A 145 -8.64 -4.21 4.77
C LEU A 145 -8.81 -4.50 6.28
N GLN A 146 -7.77 -4.99 6.95
CA GLN A 146 -7.78 -5.43 8.35
C GLN A 146 -8.82 -6.52 8.66
N LEU A 147 -9.37 -7.17 7.65
CA LEU A 147 -10.32 -8.28 7.80
C LEU A 147 -9.60 -9.63 7.84
N PRO A 148 -10.21 -10.68 8.42
CA PRO A 148 -9.65 -12.03 8.38
C PRO A 148 -9.46 -12.53 6.94
N HIS A 149 -8.39 -13.33 6.72
CA HIS A 149 -8.20 -14.07 5.47
C HIS A 149 -9.30 -15.14 5.31
N PRO A 150 -9.91 -15.33 4.12
CA PRO A 150 -9.66 -14.65 2.85
C PRO A 150 -10.57 -13.44 2.57
N TRP A 151 -11.51 -13.12 3.47
CA TRP A 151 -12.61 -12.17 3.25
C TRP A 151 -12.16 -10.77 2.83
N GLY A 152 -11.14 -10.23 3.50
CA GLY A 152 -10.61 -8.91 3.16
C GLY A 152 -10.06 -8.86 1.74
N ARG A 153 -9.37 -9.91 1.30
CA ARG A 153 -8.81 -10.00 -0.05
C ARG A 153 -9.89 -10.15 -1.11
N TRP A 154 -10.93 -10.90 -0.85
CA TRP A 154 -12.09 -11.01 -1.76
C TRP A 154 -12.81 -9.68 -1.90
N LEU A 155 -13.03 -8.97 -0.79
CA LEU A 155 -13.63 -7.64 -0.84
C LEU A 155 -12.75 -6.64 -1.61
N ALA A 156 -11.44 -6.64 -1.37
CA ALA A 156 -10.51 -5.80 -2.12
C ALA A 156 -10.52 -6.13 -3.61
N GLY A 157 -10.55 -7.41 -3.98
CA GLY A 157 -10.67 -7.86 -5.37
C GLY A 157 -11.99 -7.44 -6.03
N LEU A 158 -13.10 -7.55 -5.32
CA LEU A 158 -14.41 -7.08 -5.81
C LEU A 158 -14.37 -5.56 -6.07
N CYS A 159 -13.78 -4.78 -5.15
CA CYS A 159 -13.60 -3.34 -5.34
C CYS A 159 -12.70 -3.03 -6.55
N ALA A 160 -11.64 -3.83 -6.78
CA ALA A 160 -10.77 -3.67 -7.94
C ALA A 160 -11.49 -4.01 -9.26
N ILE A 161 -12.38 -5.01 -9.28
CA ILE A 161 -13.26 -5.31 -10.44
C ILE A 161 -14.19 -4.11 -10.70
N PHE A 162 -14.80 -3.55 -9.66
CA PHE A 162 -15.66 -2.37 -9.79
C PHE A 162 -14.86 -1.15 -10.28
N MET A 163 -13.63 -0.98 -9.83
CA MET A 163 -12.74 0.06 -10.32
C MET A 163 -12.43 -0.09 -11.81
N LEU A 164 -12.09 -1.31 -12.27
CA LEU A 164 -11.83 -1.57 -13.68
C LEU A 164 -13.06 -1.28 -14.55
N ALA A 165 -14.24 -1.73 -14.11
CA ALA A 165 -15.51 -1.44 -14.77
C ALA A 165 -15.82 0.06 -14.76
N ALA A 166 -15.49 0.79 -13.67
CA ALA A 166 -15.64 2.23 -13.60
C ALA A 166 -14.69 2.95 -14.56
N ILE A 167 -13.43 2.52 -14.70
CA ILE A 167 -12.49 3.07 -15.68
C ILE A 167 -13.06 2.92 -17.11
N ILE A 168 -13.45 1.69 -17.49
CA ILE A 168 -13.97 1.40 -18.84
C ILE A 168 -15.24 2.22 -19.11
N SER A 169 -16.21 2.20 -18.18
CA SER A 169 -17.46 2.94 -18.35
C SER A 169 -17.26 4.46 -18.34
N GLY A 170 -16.28 4.96 -17.59
CA GLY A 170 -15.88 6.37 -17.57
C GLY A 170 -15.38 6.83 -18.94
N VAL A 171 -14.46 6.07 -19.55
CA VAL A 171 -13.93 6.34 -20.89
C VAL A 171 -15.04 6.31 -21.95
N VAL A 172 -15.91 5.31 -21.93
CA VAL A 172 -17.05 5.21 -22.87
C VAL A 172 -18.06 6.36 -22.71
N THR A 173 -18.27 6.80 -21.47
CA THR A 173 -19.21 7.90 -21.18
C THR A 173 -18.72 9.25 -21.70
N HIS A 174 -17.41 9.51 -21.64
CA HIS A 174 -16.83 10.84 -21.87
C HIS A 174 -16.34 11.02 -23.31
N LYS A 175 -17.17 11.58 -24.20
CA LYS A 175 -16.84 11.77 -25.64
C LYS A 175 -15.59 12.61 -25.93
N ARG A 176 -15.26 13.56 -25.05
CA ARG A 176 -14.22 14.57 -25.25
C ARG A 176 -13.19 14.54 -24.12
N ILE A 177 -12.92 13.33 -23.62
CA ILE A 177 -12.11 13.10 -22.42
C ILE A 177 -10.75 13.82 -22.47
N PHE A 178 -10.07 13.82 -23.62
CA PHE A 178 -8.78 14.48 -23.81
C PHE A 178 -8.89 15.98 -24.13
N VAL A 179 -10.03 16.45 -24.65
CA VAL A 179 -10.26 17.87 -24.95
C VAL A 179 -10.64 18.63 -23.68
N ASP A 180 -11.51 18.05 -22.88
CA ASP A 180 -11.98 18.65 -21.62
C ASP A 180 -10.98 18.52 -20.47
N PHE A 181 -9.89 17.72 -20.65
CA PHE A 181 -8.83 17.51 -19.69
C PHE A 181 -8.14 18.79 -19.23
N PHE A 182 -7.88 19.74 -20.14
CA PHE A 182 -7.19 20.99 -19.83
C PHE A 182 -8.08 22.05 -19.16
N THR A 183 -9.35 21.75 -18.89
CA THR A 183 -10.27 22.69 -18.26
C THR A 183 -10.43 22.44 -16.78
N LEU A 184 -9.80 23.27 -15.92
CA LEU A 184 -9.95 23.22 -14.47
C LEU A 184 -10.54 24.55 -13.96
N ARG A 185 -11.85 24.57 -13.75
CA ARG A 185 -12.60 25.75 -13.30
C ARG A 185 -12.75 25.75 -11.79
N TRP A 186 -12.14 26.69 -11.11
CA TRP A 186 -12.24 26.83 -9.66
C TRP A 186 -13.47 27.66 -9.24
N GLY A 187 -14.06 27.32 -8.07
CA GLY A 187 -15.14 28.09 -7.47
C GLY A 187 -16.51 27.99 -8.17
N LYS A 188 -16.67 27.06 -9.13
CA LYS A 188 -17.91 26.85 -9.90
C LYS A 188 -18.80 25.72 -9.37
N GLY A 189 -18.66 25.37 -8.09
CA GLY A 189 -19.49 24.35 -7.42
C GLY A 189 -19.34 22.97 -8.05
N GLN A 190 -20.45 22.37 -8.51
CA GLN A 190 -20.45 21.03 -9.13
C GLN A 190 -19.46 20.90 -10.31
N ARG A 191 -19.31 21.95 -11.13
CA ARG A 191 -18.41 21.94 -12.29
C ARG A 191 -16.95 21.81 -11.85
N SER A 192 -16.54 22.46 -10.77
CA SER A 192 -15.18 22.32 -10.25
C SER A 192 -14.87 20.90 -9.81
N TRP A 193 -15.82 20.21 -9.17
CA TRP A 193 -15.64 18.82 -8.78
C TRP A 193 -15.60 17.87 -9.98
N LEU A 194 -16.39 18.15 -11.03
CA LEU A 194 -16.34 17.39 -12.28
C LEU A 194 -14.99 17.58 -12.97
N ASP A 195 -14.51 18.82 -13.08
CA ASP A 195 -13.22 19.13 -13.71
C ASP A 195 -12.07 18.46 -12.91
N ALA A 196 -12.09 18.55 -11.58
CA ALA A 196 -11.09 17.92 -10.73
C ALA A 196 -11.08 16.38 -10.87
N HIS A 197 -12.27 15.75 -10.93
CA HIS A 197 -12.41 14.33 -11.18
C HIS A 197 -11.84 13.94 -12.55
N ASN A 198 -12.20 14.67 -13.59
CA ASN A 198 -11.73 14.39 -14.95
C ASN A 198 -10.20 14.57 -15.08
N VAL A 199 -9.66 15.68 -14.55
CA VAL A 199 -8.21 15.93 -14.60
C VAL A 199 -7.43 14.82 -13.88
N SER A 200 -7.82 14.47 -12.64
CA SER A 200 -7.15 13.42 -11.90
C SER A 200 -7.30 12.03 -12.52
N ALA A 201 -8.46 11.75 -13.17
CA ALA A 201 -8.70 10.49 -13.85
C ALA A 201 -7.87 10.36 -15.14
N VAL A 202 -7.85 11.41 -15.98
CA VAL A 202 -7.24 11.35 -17.31
C VAL A 202 -5.72 11.48 -17.25
N LEU A 203 -5.19 12.31 -16.35
CA LEU A 203 -3.75 12.51 -16.17
C LEU A 203 -3.00 11.19 -15.94
N ALA A 204 -3.58 10.30 -15.17
CA ALA A 204 -2.98 9.04 -14.81
C ALA A 204 -3.76 7.82 -15.31
N LEU A 205 -4.61 7.99 -16.35
CA LEU A 205 -5.47 6.92 -16.85
C LEU A 205 -4.72 5.62 -17.20
N PRO A 206 -3.58 5.64 -17.92
CA PRO A 206 -2.82 4.43 -18.19
C PRO A 206 -2.31 3.75 -16.91
N PHE A 207 -1.85 4.56 -15.96
CA PHE A 207 -1.41 4.06 -14.64
C PHE A 207 -2.58 3.46 -13.85
N HIS A 208 -3.73 4.14 -13.78
CA HIS A 208 -4.90 3.63 -13.06
C HIS A 208 -5.40 2.31 -13.65
N ALA A 209 -5.43 2.20 -14.98
CA ALA A 209 -5.79 0.96 -15.67
C ALA A 209 -4.77 -0.16 -15.38
N MET A 210 -3.49 0.14 -15.50
CA MET A 210 -2.38 -0.78 -15.23
C MET A 210 -2.42 -1.27 -13.78
N ILE A 211 -2.45 -0.36 -12.79
CA ILE A 211 -2.37 -0.73 -11.38
C ILE A 211 -3.60 -1.53 -10.92
N THR A 212 -4.79 -1.22 -11.47
CA THR A 212 -6.01 -1.95 -11.15
C THR A 212 -5.99 -3.36 -11.75
N TYR A 213 -5.62 -3.48 -13.02
CA TYR A 213 -5.55 -4.77 -13.71
C TYR A 213 -4.48 -5.68 -13.11
N THR A 214 -3.28 -5.15 -12.90
CA THR A 214 -2.17 -5.92 -12.30
C THR A 214 -2.49 -6.33 -10.86
N GLY A 215 -3.20 -5.50 -10.10
CA GLY A 215 -3.69 -5.85 -8.76
C GLY A 215 -4.62 -7.06 -8.75
N LEU A 216 -5.51 -7.17 -9.74
CA LEU A 216 -6.36 -8.37 -9.90
C LEU A 216 -5.53 -9.61 -10.24
N ILE A 217 -4.52 -9.47 -11.09
CA ILE A 217 -3.64 -10.59 -11.46
C ILE A 217 -2.77 -11.06 -10.29
N THR A 218 -2.36 -10.20 -9.37
CA THR A 218 -1.54 -10.59 -8.21
C THR A 218 -2.20 -11.65 -7.33
N LEU A 219 -3.52 -11.66 -7.27
CA LEU A 219 -4.31 -12.57 -6.45
C LEU A 219 -5.23 -13.48 -7.29
N VAL A 220 -4.98 -13.58 -8.60
CA VAL A 220 -5.84 -14.32 -9.54
C VAL A 220 -6.05 -15.78 -9.13
N VAL A 221 -5.03 -16.46 -8.63
CA VAL A 221 -5.10 -17.85 -8.15
C VAL A 221 -6.11 -18.00 -7.00
N MET A 222 -6.24 -16.98 -6.16
CA MET A 222 -7.22 -16.97 -5.07
C MET A 222 -8.63 -16.67 -5.57
N TYR A 223 -8.78 -15.78 -6.55
CA TYR A 223 -10.10 -15.43 -7.12
C TYR A 223 -10.64 -16.47 -8.07
N MET A 224 -9.74 -17.13 -8.83
CA MET A 224 -10.07 -18.11 -9.86
C MET A 224 -9.25 -19.39 -9.68
N PRO A 225 -9.50 -20.20 -8.62
CA PRO A 225 -8.73 -21.41 -8.33
C PRO A 225 -9.07 -22.57 -9.28
N TRP A 226 -10.22 -22.52 -9.98
CA TRP A 226 -10.76 -23.63 -10.74
C TRP A 226 -9.82 -24.17 -11.85
N PRO A 227 -9.09 -23.37 -12.63
CA PRO A 227 -8.16 -23.92 -13.63
C PRO A 227 -7.07 -24.77 -13.00
N ILE A 228 -6.58 -24.38 -11.81
CA ILE A 228 -5.59 -25.15 -11.06
C ILE A 228 -6.22 -26.42 -10.52
N ALA A 229 -7.40 -26.33 -9.90
CA ALA A 229 -8.10 -27.48 -9.35
C ALA A 229 -8.51 -28.49 -10.44
N ALA A 230 -8.79 -28.05 -11.67
CA ALA A 230 -9.12 -28.92 -12.79
C ALA A 230 -7.90 -29.69 -13.33
N LYS A 231 -6.70 -29.08 -13.30
CA LYS A 231 -5.47 -29.70 -13.84
C LYS A 231 -4.68 -30.48 -12.79
N TYR A 232 -4.64 -30.01 -11.55
CA TYR A 232 -3.76 -30.54 -10.50
C TYR A 232 -4.56 -31.20 -9.37
N LYS A 233 -4.17 -32.41 -8.98
CA LYS A 233 -4.80 -33.16 -7.86
C LYS A 233 -4.63 -32.43 -6.51
N ALA A 234 -3.56 -31.64 -6.37
CA ALA A 234 -3.30 -30.82 -5.19
C ALA A 234 -2.67 -29.48 -5.58
N PRO A 235 -3.01 -28.37 -4.91
CA PRO A 235 -2.44 -27.04 -5.20
C PRO A 235 -0.90 -26.99 -5.10
N ALA A 236 -0.29 -27.83 -4.23
CA ALA A 236 1.15 -27.92 -4.09
C ALA A 236 1.84 -28.38 -5.39
N MET A 237 1.20 -29.24 -6.20
CA MET A 237 1.75 -29.69 -7.47
C MET A 237 1.88 -28.54 -8.47
N PHE A 238 0.90 -27.64 -8.50
CA PHE A 238 0.99 -26.40 -9.29
C PHE A 238 2.16 -25.53 -8.81
N GLY A 239 2.30 -25.35 -7.49
CA GLY A 239 3.41 -24.59 -6.92
C GLY A 239 4.76 -25.13 -7.33
N THR A 240 4.93 -26.45 -7.30
CA THR A 240 6.16 -27.16 -7.71
C THR A 240 6.45 -26.97 -9.20
N GLU A 241 5.45 -27.11 -10.08
CA GLU A 241 5.62 -26.95 -11.54
C GLU A 241 5.89 -25.49 -11.90
N ALA A 242 5.17 -24.55 -11.28
CA ALA A 242 5.21 -23.14 -11.63
C ALA A 242 6.43 -22.39 -11.07
N TYR A 243 6.93 -22.79 -9.89
CA TYR A 243 7.94 -22.05 -9.12
C TYR A 243 9.17 -22.87 -8.76
N GLY A 244 9.17 -24.16 -9.06
CA GLY A 244 10.15 -25.12 -8.60
C GLY A 244 9.88 -25.63 -7.18
N ALA A 245 10.36 -26.81 -6.90
CA ALA A 245 10.35 -27.35 -5.55
C ALA A 245 11.65 -26.95 -4.84
N GLU A 246 11.53 -26.37 -3.66
CA GLU A 246 12.66 -26.43 -2.74
C GLU A 246 12.89 -27.91 -2.38
N PRO A 247 14.14 -28.41 -2.42
CA PRO A 247 14.42 -29.78 -2.01
C PRO A 247 14.04 -29.94 -0.53
N VAL A 248 12.93 -30.57 -0.25
CA VAL A 248 12.51 -30.91 1.12
C VAL A 248 13.01 -32.30 1.43
N GLN A 249 14.16 -32.38 2.06
CA GLN A 249 14.69 -33.64 2.59
C GLN A 249 14.30 -33.75 4.08
N LYS A 250 13.87 -34.95 4.48
CA LYS A 250 13.71 -35.24 5.90
C LYS A 250 15.09 -35.29 6.54
N ALA A 251 15.21 -34.81 7.78
CA ALA A 251 16.44 -34.98 8.56
C ALA A 251 16.81 -36.47 8.66
N LEU A 252 18.06 -36.77 8.43
CA LEU A 252 18.58 -38.13 8.53
C LEU A 252 18.97 -38.49 9.97
N GLY A 253 19.03 -37.50 10.88
CA GLY A 253 19.51 -37.68 12.25
C GLY A 253 21.01 -37.97 12.32
N ARG A 254 21.76 -37.75 11.23
CA ARG A 254 23.22 -37.91 11.17
C ARG A 254 23.86 -36.53 11.24
N PRO A 255 24.57 -36.21 12.34
CA PRO A 255 25.26 -34.94 12.47
C PRO A 255 26.28 -34.72 11.35
N ALA A 256 26.21 -33.57 10.72
CA ALA A 256 27.19 -33.09 9.74
C ALA A 256 27.26 -31.55 9.85
N PRO A 257 28.48 -30.99 9.99
CA PRO A 257 28.61 -29.53 10.11
C PRO A 257 28.12 -28.84 8.84
N LEU A 258 27.46 -27.71 9.03
CA LEU A 258 27.08 -26.86 7.91
C LEU A 258 28.34 -26.23 7.31
N ILE A 259 28.50 -26.32 5.98
CA ILE A 259 29.62 -25.68 5.29
C ILE A 259 29.53 -24.16 5.36
N PRO A 260 30.64 -23.42 5.15
CA PRO A 260 30.62 -21.97 5.10
C PRO A 260 29.65 -21.46 4.08
N ILE A 261 28.79 -20.51 4.48
CA ILE A 261 27.70 -19.99 3.63
C ILE A 261 28.19 -19.05 2.51
N ALA A 262 29.29 -18.31 2.76
CA ALA A 262 29.77 -17.28 1.83
C ALA A 262 30.07 -17.82 0.42
N PRO A 263 30.81 -18.92 0.23
CA PRO A 263 31.06 -19.47 -1.10
C PRO A 263 29.79 -19.84 -1.87
N LEU A 264 28.70 -20.22 -1.16
CA LEU A 264 27.42 -20.55 -1.78
C LEU A 264 26.69 -19.31 -2.25
N VAL A 265 26.70 -18.23 -1.45
CA VAL A 265 26.13 -16.94 -1.84
C VAL A 265 26.86 -16.39 -3.07
N ASP A 266 28.19 -16.35 -3.01
CA ASP A 266 29.03 -15.87 -4.11
C ASP A 266 28.85 -16.72 -5.39
N ALA A 267 28.65 -18.04 -5.27
CA ALA A 267 28.39 -18.92 -6.39
C ALA A 267 27.01 -18.64 -7.03
N ALA A 268 25.99 -18.42 -6.22
CA ALA A 268 24.65 -18.08 -6.68
C ALA A 268 24.63 -16.72 -7.39
N GLU A 269 25.28 -15.70 -6.82
CA GLU A 269 25.36 -14.35 -7.40
C GLU A 269 26.16 -14.35 -8.73
N ARG A 270 27.22 -15.15 -8.83
CA ARG A 270 27.93 -15.34 -10.10
C ARG A 270 27.07 -16.00 -11.16
N GLU A 271 26.29 -17.03 -10.81
CA GLU A 271 25.37 -17.69 -11.75
C GLU A 271 24.29 -16.72 -12.26
N TRP A 272 23.86 -15.80 -11.41
CA TRP A 272 22.90 -14.75 -11.77
C TRP A 272 23.56 -13.53 -12.45
N GLN A 273 24.83 -13.62 -12.83
CA GLN A 273 25.55 -12.54 -13.52
C GLN A 273 25.54 -11.22 -12.73
N GLY A 274 25.78 -11.30 -11.42
CA GLY A 274 25.81 -10.16 -10.51
C GLY A 274 24.46 -9.82 -9.85
N GLY A 275 23.42 -10.63 -10.06
CA GLY A 275 22.17 -10.48 -9.29
C GLY A 275 22.39 -10.84 -7.83
N GLN A 276 21.88 -9.99 -6.92
CA GLN A 276 22.11 -10.12 -5.49
C GLN A 276 21.18 -11.14 -4.83
N ALA A 277 21.67 -11.80 -3.78
CA ALA A 277 20.85 -12.62 -2.89
C ALA A 277 20.06 -11.73 -1.91
N ASP A 278 18.78 -12.03 -1.69
CA ASP A 278 17.94 -11.33 -0.72
C ASP A 278 17.46 -12.21 0.43
N ARG A 279 17.42 -13.53 0.21
CA ARG A 279 16.93 -14.48 1.20
C ARG A 279 17.63 -15.81 1.11
N ILE A 280 17.92 -16.39 2.27
CA ILE A 280 18.48 -17.73 2.41
C ILE A 280 17.55 -18.56 3.28
N VAL A 281 17.22 -19.77 2.85
CA VAL A 281 16.48 -20.75 3.63
C VAL A 281 17.38 -21.95 3.87
N ILE A 282 17.69 -22.23 5.13
CA ILE A 282 18.49 -23.39 5.55
C ILE A 282 17.55 -24.35 6.26
N ARG A 283 17.40 -25.56 5.72
CA ARG A 283 16.61 -26.65 6.31
C ARG A 283 17.53 -27.70 6.89
N ASN A 284 17.10 -28.29 8.00
CA ASN A 284 17.86 -29.29 8.75
C ASN A 284 19.32 -28.88 8.98
N PRO A 285 19.60 -27.69 9.53
CA PRO A 285 20.95 -27.26 9.78
C PRO A 285 21.68 -28.31 10.66
N ASN A 286 22.98 -28.52 10.42
CA ASN A 286 23.83 -29.49 11.13
C ASN A 286 23.43 -30.96 10.95
N ASP A 287 22.66 -31.32 9.94
CA ASP A 287 22.31 -32.68 9.55
C ASP A 287 22.90 -33.00 8.17
N ALA A 288 23.24 -34.26 7.91
CA ALA A 288 23.75 -34.70 6.60
C ALA A 288 22.75 -34.45 5.46
N ALA A 289 21.46 -34.24 5.76
CA ALA A 289 20.41 -33.82 4.82
C ALA A 289 20.20 -32.32 4.82
N ALA A 290 21.13 -31.51 5.32
CA ALA A 290 21.00 -30.05 5.29
C ALA A 290 20.90 -29.52 3.86
N THR A 291 19.96 -28.60 3.64
CA THR A 291 19.81 -27.90 2.35
C THR A 291 19.88 -26.39 2.57
N VAL A 292 20.57 -25.71 1.65
CA VAL A 292 20.70 -24.25 1.63
C VAL A 292 20.11 -23.75 0.32
N THR A 293 18.97 -23.07 0.38
CA THR A 293 18.33 -22.46 -0.78
C THR A 293 18.54 -20.95 -0.74
N ILE A 294 19.16 -20.40 -1.77
CA ILE A 294 19.44 -18.97 -1.91
C ILE A 294 18.49 -18.42 -2.95
N PHE A 295 17.83 -17.31 -2.64
CA PHE A 295 16.87 -16.63 -3.49
C PHE A 295 17.46 -15.32 -4.01
N ARG A 296 17.30 -15.09 -5.32
CA ARG A 296 17.69 -13.84 -5.95
C ARG A 296 16.73 -12.72 -5.57
N ASN A 297 17.26 -11.50 -5.42
CA ASN A 297 16.47 -10.31 -5.18
C ASN A 297 15.50 -10.03 -6.34
N GLY A 298 14.20 -10.12 -6.05
CA GLY A 298 13.14 -9.85 -7.03
C GLY A 298 12.98 -8.38 -7.36
N ALA A 299 13.55 -7.47 -6.56
CA ALA A 299 13.50 -6.02 -6.80
C ALA A 299 14.44 -5.54 -7.91
N GLU A 300 15.40 -6.35 -8.35
CA GLU A 300 16.33 -5.97 -9.42
C GLU A 300 15.72 -6.03 -10.83
N ARG A 301 14.57 -6.65 -10.98
CA ARG A 301 13.96 -6.91 -12.29
C ARG A 301 12.47 -6.61 -12.30
N LEU A 302 11.96 -6.29 -13.50
CA LEU A 302 10.52 -6.10 -13.69
C LEU A 302 9.72 -7.38 -13.37
N ASN A 303 10.26 -8.56 -13.69
CA ASN A 303 9.69 -9.83 -13.23
C ASN A 303 10.03 -10.03 -11.75
N ALA A 304 9.11 -9.69 -10.87
CA ALA A 304 9.29 -9.75 -9.42
C ALA A 304 9.37 -11.17 -8.84
N ARG A 305 9.32 -12.22 -9.65
CA ARG A 305 9.50 -13.58 -9.18
C ARG A 305 10.98 -13.87 -8.93
N SER A 306 11.28 -14.33 -7.72
CA SER A 306 12.64 -14.68 -7.34
C SER A 306 13.05 -16.01 -7.96
N ALA A 307 14.21 -16.04 -8.61
CA ALA A 307 14.90 -17.28 -8.94
C ALA A 307 15.58 -17.83 -7.67
N SER A 308 15.81 -19.14 -7.60
CA SER A 308 16.51 -19.77 -6.46
C SER A 308 17.46 -20.85 -6.92
N ILE A 309 18.51 -21.05 -6.13
CA ILE A 309 19.46 -22.14 -6.29
C ILE A 309 19.60 -22.84 -4.93
N SER A 310 19.53 -24.16 -4.94
CA SER A 310 19.64 -24.97 -3.74
C SER A 310 20.94 -25.80 -3.77
N TYR A 311 21.59 -25.82 -2.63
CA TYR A 311 22.84 -26.53 -2.39
C TYR A 311 22.68 -27.51 -1.21
N SER A 312 23.48 -28.58 -1.19
CA SER A 312 23.68 -29.39 -0.02
C SER A 312 24.44 -28.61 1.06
N GLY A 313 23.89 -28.57 2.27
CA GLY A 313 24.52 -27.86 3.39
C GLY A 313 25.74 -28.62 3.97
N ALA A 314 25.89 -29.89 3.65
CA ALA A 314 26.97 -30.76 4.17
C ALA A 314 28.25 -30.71 3.29
N ASP A 315 28.09 -30.65 1.96
CA ASP A 315 29.20 -30.73 1.00
C ASP A 315 29.22 -29.62 -0.06
N GLY A 316 28.21 -28.75 -0.12
CA GLY A 316 28.14 -27.63 -1.05
C GLY A 316 27.74 -28.00 -2.47
N ARG A 317 27.43 -29.25 -2.75
CA ARG A 317 27.02 -29.71 -4.05
C ARG A 317 25.68 -29.04 -4.44
N ARG A 318 25.59 -28.54 -5.67
CA ARG A 318 24.33 -28.01 -6.22
C ARG A 318 23.30 -29.14 -6.33
N LEU A 319 22.11 -28.91 -5.77
CA LEU A 319 20.99 -29.85 -5.78
C LEU A 319 19.99 -29.53 -6.86
N SER A 320 19.57 -28.28 -6.96
CA SER A 320 18.56 -27.84 -7.91
C SER A 320 18.62 -26.30 -8.13
N SER A 321 17.91 -25.83 -9.15
CA SER A 321 17.58 -24.42 -9.34
C SER A 321 16.10 -24.31 -9.71
N SER A 322 15.52 -23.13 -9.49
CA SER A 322 14.18 -22.86 -10.01
C SER A 322 14.17 -23.03 -11.54
N PRO A 323 13.12 -23.63 -12.11
CA PRO A 323 13.00 -23.81 -13.53
C PRO A 323 12.89 -22.47 -14.26
N GLU A 324 13.33 -22.41 -15.53
CA GLU A 324 13.02 -21.28 -16.39
C GLU A 324 11.50 -21.12 -16.51
N PRO A 325 10.96 -19.93 -16.18
CA PRO A 325 9.51 -19.76 -16.17
C PRO A 325 8.95 -19.75 -17.57
N GLY A 326 7.90 -20.52 -17.82
CA GLY A 326 7.11 -20.42 -19.04
C GLY A 326 6.43 -19.06 -19.19
N ALA A 327 5.92 -18.76 -20.40
CA ALA A 327 5.35 -17.45 -20.75
C ALA A 327 4.26 -16.97 -19.76
N ALA A 328 3.38 -17.86 -19.31
CA ALA A 328 2.31 -17.51 -18.36
C ALA A 328 2.85 -17.06 -17.00
N ILE A 329 3.85 -17.79 -16.46
CA ILE A 329 4.49 -17.48 -15.18
C ILE A 329 5.32 -16.19 -15.29
N THR A 330 6.02 -15.99 -16.40
CA THR A 330 6.75 -14.75 -16.70
C THR A 330 5.79 -13.56 -16.75
N THR A 331 4.67 -13.68 -17.47
CA THR A 331 3.65 -12.63 -17.54
C THR A 331 3.10 -12.29 -16.16
N ALA A 332 2.73 -13.31 -15.37
CA ALA A 332 2.26 -13.09 -13.99
C ALA A 332 3.32 -12.41 -13.11
N GLY A 333 4.59 -12.77 -13.28
CA GLY A 333 5.71 -12.14 -12.56
C GLY A 333 5.93 -10.68 -12.96
N VAL A 334 5.79 -10.35 -14.24
CA VAL A 334 5.84 -8.96 -14.76
C VAL A 334 4.66 -8.15 -14.22
N MET A 335 3.44 -8.70 -14.25
CA MET A 335 2.26 -8.03 -13.69
C MET A 335 2.42 -7.76 -12.19
N LEU A 336 2.97 -8.72 -11.44
CA LEU A 336 3.31 -8.55 -10.03
C LEU A 336 4.34 -7.42 -9.85
N GLY A 337 5.40 -7.41 -10.65
CA GLY A 337 6.44 -6.36 -10.60
C GLY A 337 5.88 -4.98 -10.90
N LEU A 338 5.07 -4.83 -11.94
CA LEU A 338 4.38 -3.58 -12.26
C LEU A 338 3.47 -3.12 -11.12
N HIS A 339 2.79 -4.02 -10.44
CA HIS A 339 1.92 -3.67 -9.32
C HIS A 339 2.70 -3.22 -8.08
N LEU A 340 3.72 -3.99 -7.70
CA LEU A 340 4.49 -3.72 -6.49
C LEU A 340 5.50 -2.58 -6.65
N GLY A 341 5.98 -2.31 -7.88
CA GLY A 341 6.96 -1.28 -8.15
C GLY A 341 8.32 -1.51 -7.46
N TRP A 342 8.66 -2.76 -7.10
CA TRP A 342 9.91 -3.03 -6.39
C TRP A 342 11.15 -2.69 -7.21
N PHE A 343 11.10 -2.93 -8.52
CA PHE A 343 12.17 -2.62 -9.47
C PHE A 343 12.38 -1.11 -9.67
N ALA A 344 11.46 -0.28 -9.15
CA ALA A 344 11.48 1.15 -9.37
C ALA A 344 12.57 1.82 -8.54
N GLY A 345 13.54 2.42 -9.23
CA GLY A 345 14.48 3.35 -8.61
C GLY A 345 13.76 4.59 -8.03
N PRO A 346 14.49 5.49 -7.34
CA PRO A 346 13.88 6.59 -6.59
C PRO A 346 12.90 7.45 -7.41
N VAL A 347 13.29 7.86 -8.62
CA VAL A 347 12.48 8.73 -9.50
C VAL A 347 11.18 8.03 -9.90
N LEU A 348 11.26 6.79 -10.36
CA LEU A 348 10.09 6.03 -10.79
C LEU A 348 9.17 5.71 -9.61
N ARG A 349 9.72 5.45 -8.42
CA ARG A 349 8.96 5.22 -7.20
C ARG A 349 8.16 6.45 -6.77
N TRP A 350 8.76 7.64 -6.84
CA TRP A 350 8.05 8.90 -6.62
C TRP A 350 6.97 9.13 -7.68
N THR A 351 7.22 8.74 -8.93
CA THR A 351 6.20 8.78 -9.99
C THR A 351 5.02 7.89 -9.65
N TYR A 352 5.24 6.64 -9.24
CA TYR A 352 4.19 5.73 -8.77
C TYR A 352 3.40 6.33 -7.59
N PHE A 353 4.11 6.92 -6.63
CA PHE A 353 3.49 7.57 -5.47
C PHE A 353 2.58 8.73 -5.89
N LEU A 354 3.07 9.63 -6.73
CA LEU A 354 2.28 10.78 -7.21
C LEU A 354 1.08 10.34 -8.05
N LEU A 355 1.26 9.36 -8.94
CA LEU A 355 0.16 8.80 -9.73
C LEU A 355 -0.85 8.05 -8.84
N GLY A 356 -0.41 7.37 -7.79
CA GLY A 356 -1.28 6.76 -6.78
C GLY A 356 -2.10 7.80 -6.01
N LEU A 357 -1.51 8.96 -5.67
CA LEU A 357 -2.24 10.09 -5.07
C LEU A 357 -3.29 10.67 -6.02
N THR A 358 -3.01 10.73 -7.33
CA THR A 358 -4.06 11.14 -8.31
C THR A 358 -5.22 10.15 -8.34
N GLY A 359 -4.97 8.85 -8.09
CA GLY A 359 -6.01 7.83 -7.94
C GLY A 359 -6.89 8.08 -6.71
N ALA A 360 -6.29 8.37 -5.56
CA ALA A 360 -7.03 8.77 -4.37
C ALA A 360 -7.85 10.06 -4.63
N ALA A 361 -7.25 11.07 -5.28
CA ALA A 361 -7.91 12.32 -5.63
C ALA A 361 -9.09 12.09 -6.60
N MET A 362 -8.91 11.23 -7.60
CA MET A 362 -9.96 10.87 -8.56
C MET A 362 -11.16 10.23 -7.85
N VAL A 363 -10.93 9.24 -7.00
CA VAL A 363 -12.00 8.58 -6.25
C VAL A 363 -12.67 9.56 -5.28
N GLY A 364 -11.88 10.31 -4.50
CA GLY A 364 -12.39 11.30 -3.54
C GLY A 364 -13.21 12.39 -4.18
N THR A 365 -12.74 12.96 -5.30
CA THR A 365 -13.49 14.01 -6.06
C THR A 365 -14.76 13.45 -6.69
N GLY A 366 -14.76 12.18 -7.16
CA GLY A 366 -15.94 11.48 -7.65
C GLY A 366 -17.02 11.30 -6.57
N LEU A 367 -16.62 10.90 -5.36
CA LEU A 367 -17.52 10.77 -4.20
C LEU A 367 -18.14 12.13 -3.81
N VAL A 368 -17.33 13.18 -3.76
CA VAL A 368 -17.82 14.54 -3.49
C VAL A 368 -18.71 15.05 -4.62
N LEU A 369 -18.37 14.78 -5.89
CA LEU A 369 -19.18 15.16 -7.06
C LEU A 369 -20.58 14.52 -6.98
N TRP A 370 -20.69 13.26 -6.51
CA TRP A 370 -21.99 12.60 -6.36
C TRP A 370 -22.92 13.38 -5.44
N THR A 371 -22.44 13.89 -4.30
CA THR A 371 -23.21 14.72 -3.36
C THR A 371 -23.43 16.14 -3.91
N ALA A 372 -22.41 16.76 -4.54
CA ALA A 372 -22.52 18.09 -5.12
C ALA A 372 -23.61 18.17 -6.21
N LYS A 373 -23.72 17.14 -7.05
CA LYS A 373 -24.75 17.05 -8.11
C LYS A 373 -26.17 16.91 -7.56
N ARG A 374 -26.34 16.27 -6.38
CA ARG A 374 -27.66 15.97 -5.81
C ARG A 374 -28.12 16.94 -4.75
N ARG A 375 -27.28 17.88 -4.34
CA ARG A 375 -27.64 18.92 -3.38
C ARG A 375 -28.54 19.96 -4.05
N LYS A 376 -29.83 19.94 -3.71
CA LYS A 376 -30.81 20.91 -4.19
C LYS A 376 -31.08 21.96 -3.12
N PRO A 377 -30.99 23.27 -3.42
CA PRO A 377 -31.37 24.33 -2.48
C PRO A 377 -32.84 24.17 -2.05
N GLY A 378 -33.15 24.43 -0.78
CA GLY A 378 -34.51 24.42 -0.26
C GLY A 378 -35.16 23.05 -0.05
N THR A 379 -34.47 21.94 -0.37
CA THR A 379 -35.01 20.59 -0.15
C THR A 379 -34.32 19.92 1.07
N LYS A 380 -35.12 19.22 1.90
CA LYS A 380 -34.55 18.39 2.98
C LYS A 380 -33.84 17.18 2.37
N PRO A 381 -32.56 16.91 2.73
CA PRO A 381 -31.83 15.77 2.20
C PRO A 381 -32.43 14.46 2.71
N PHE A 382 -32.62 13.47 1.82
CA PHE A 382 -33.08 12.13 2.18
C PHE A 382 -31.97 11.34 2.89
N PHE A 383 -32.35 10.24 3.57
CA PHE A 383 -31.43 9.46 4.40
C PHE A 383 -30.16 9.01 3.65
N GLY A 384 -30.28 8.39 2.47
CA GLY A 384 -29.14 7.92 1.69
C GLY A 384 -28.18 9.04 1.28
N PHE A 385 -28.68 10.25 0.99
CA PHE A 385 -27.82 11.40 0.72
C PHE A 385 -26.99 11.80 1.95
N ARG A 386 -27.63 11.86 3.13
CA ARG A 386 -26.93 12.15 4.40
C ARG A 386 -25.89 11.10 4.72
N LEU A 387 -26.22 9.81 4.52
CA LEU A 387 -25.30 8.72 4.72
C LEU A 387 -24.04 8.87 3.83
N VAL A 388 -24.22 9.11 2.54
CA VAL A 388 -23.10 9.33 1.61
C VAL A 388 -22.24 10.52 2.02
N GLU A 389 -22.84 11.62 2.46
CA GLU A 389 -22.07 12.79 2.95
C GLU A 389 -21.19 12.43 4.16
N ARG A 390 -21.71 11.63 5.09
CA ARG A 390 -20.97 11.21 6.29
C ARG A 390 -19.88 10.21 5.97
N LEU A 391 -20.15 9.25 5.10
CA LEU A 391 -19.16 8.29 4.63
C LEU A 391 -18.02 8.99 3.86
N ASN A 392 -18.34 10.04 3.09
CA ASN A 392 -17.31 10.83 2.42
C ASN A 392 -16.36 11.51 3.42
N ILE A 393 -16.88 12.10 4.51
CA ILE A 393 -16.03 12.66 5.58
C ILE A 393 -15.21 11.55 6.22
N GLY A 394 -15.84 10.44 6.58
CA GLY A 394 -15.19 9.30 7.23
C GLY A 394 -14.03 8.73 6.41
N ALA A 395 -14.20 8.59 5.10
CA ALA A 395 -13.14 8.09 4.24
C ALA A 395 -12.10 9.17 3.88
N ILE A 396 -12.54 10.36 3.42
CA ILE A 396 -11.64 11.33 2.80
C ILE A 396 -10.88 12.18 3.85
N ALA A 397 -11.54 12.54 4.96
CA ALA A 397 -10.97 13.42 5.96
C ALA A 397 -10.49 12.67 7.21
N CYS A 398 -11.25 11.66 7.69
CA CYS A 398 -10.91 10.99 8.95
C CYS A 398 -9.83 9.90 8.79
N LEU A 399 -9.77 9.18 7.66
CA LEU A 399 -8.72 8.17 7.43
C LEU A 399 -7.30 8.75 7.44
N PRO A 400 -7.00 9.89 6.77
CA PRO A 400 -5.68 10.51 6.91
C PRO A 400 -5.30 10.84 8.36
N ALA A 401 -6.26 11.32 9.18
CA ALA A 401 -6.02 11.54 10.61
C ALA A 401 -5.67 10.23 11.36
N GLY A 402 -6.34 9.13 11.02
CA GLY A 402 -6.00 7.80 11.53
C GLY A 402 -4.58 7.36 11.13
N MET A 403 -4.18 7.58 9.88
CA MET A 403 -2.82 7.27 9.42
C MET A 403 -1.77 8.11 10.15
N ALA A 404 -2.03 9.40 10.39
CA ALA A 404 -1.16 10.24 11.20
C ALA A 404 -1.10 9.76 12.65
N ALA A 405 -2.22 9.33 13.23
CA ALA A 405 -2.26 8.78 14.58
C ALA A 405 -1.43 7.50 14.73
N TYR A 406 -1.37 6.64 13.71
CA TYR A 406 -0.49 5.48 13.67
C TYR A 406 0.98 5.88 13.79
N LEU A 407 1.41 6.87 13.02
CA LEU A 407 2.78 7.37 13.03
C LEU A 407 3.12 8.11 14.34
N LEU A 408 2.18 8.90 14.89
CA LEU A 408 2.33 9.54 16.19
C LEU A 408 2.39 8.52 17.33
N ALA A 409 1.53 7.51 17.31
CA ALA A 409 1.53 6.44 18.31
C ALA A 409 2.90 5.74 18.38
N ASN A 410 3.56 5.57 17.24
CA ASN A 410 4.92 5.02 17.20
C ASN A 410 5.93 5.88 17.98
N ARG A 411 5.75 7.18 18.05
CA ARG A 411 6.64 8.08 18.80
C ARG A 411 6.25 8.21 20.27
N LEU A 412 4.95 8.18 20.56
CA LEU A 412 4.40 8.51 21.89
C LEU A 412 4.25 7.28 22.81
N ILE A 413 4.07 6.09 22.24
CA ILE A 413 3.97 4.85 23.04
C ILE A 413 5.38 4.41 23.46
N PRO A 414 5.63 4.15 24.75
CA PRO A 414 6.93 3.69 25.24
C PRO A 414 7.44 2.46 24.48
N PRO A 415 8.76 2.39 24.14
CA PRO A 415 9.30 1.34 23.27
C PRO A 415 9.19 -0.08 23.84
N ASN A 416 9.21 -0.23 25.16
CA ASN A 416 9.30 -1.53 25.84
C ASN A 416 7.93 -2.13 26.23
N LEU A 417 6.80 -1.53 25.80
CA LEU A 417 5.49 -2.08 26.10
C LEU A 417 5.19 -3.34 25.29
N PRO A 418 4.64 -4.39 25.92
CA PRO A 418 4.23 -5.59 25.20
C PRO A 418 3.08 -5.28 24.25
N LYS A 419 3.05 -5.95 23.08
CA LYS A 419 2.04 -5.75 22.02
C LYS A 419 1.96 -4.29 21.51
N ARG A 420 3.05 -3.58 21.62
CA ARG A 420 3.16 -2.18 21.22
C ARG A 420 2.71 -1.95 19.77
N ALA A 421 3.13 -2.83 18.85
CA ALA A 421 2.75 -2.78 17.44
C ALA A 421 1.23 -2.85 17.23
N ASP A 422 0.51 -3.62 18.03
CA ASP A 422 -0.95 -3.70 17.96
C ASP A 422 -1.60 -2.45 18.55
N MET A 423 -0.99 -1.82 19.56
CA MET A 423 -1.46 -0.54 20.10
C MET A 423 -1.34 0.60 19.07
N GLU A 424 -0.26 0.63 18.28
CA GLU A 424 -0.11 1.58 17.18
C GLU A 424 -1.25 1.44 16.15
N VAL A 425 -1.55 0.20 15.76
CA VAL A 425 -2.66 -0.10 14.85
C VAL A 425 -4.01 0.27 15.47
N ALA A 426 -4.21 -0.03 16.75
CA ALA A 426 -5.44 0.36 17.47
C ALA A 426 -5.62 1.88 17.47
N ALA A 427 -4.56 2.66 17.70
CA ALA A 427 -4.62 4.12 17.67
C ALA A 427 -5.06 4.65 16.30
N MET A 428 -4.59 4.05 15.18
CA MET A 428 -5.06 4.38 13.84
C MET A 428 -6.59 4.26 13.73
N PHE A 429 -7.13 3.12 14.15
CA PHE A 429 -8.56 2.84 14.01
C PHE A 429 -9.41 3.62 14.99
N TRP A 430 -8.98 3.80 16.23
CA TRP A 430 -9.69 4.60 17.23
C TRP A 430 -9.82 6.06 16.80
N VAL A 431 -8.75 6.68 16.29
CA VAL A 431 -8.81 8.04 15.79
C VAL A 431 -9.66 8.14 14.54
N TRP A 432 -9.48 7.22 13.58
CA TRP A 432 -10.28 7.21 12.34
C TRP A 432 -11.78 7.10 12.64
N PHE A 433 -12.19 6.05 13.35
CA PHE A 433 -13.61 5.81 13.63
C PHE A 433 -14.19 6.77 14.68
N GLY A 434 -13.39 7.22 15.64
CA GLY A 434 -13.79 8.24 16.61
C GLY A 434 -14.13 9.57 15.94
N LEU A 435 -13.27 10.03 15.00
CA LEU A 435 -13.54 11.24 14.22
C LEU A 435 -14.72 11.04 13.26
N ALA A 436 -14.86 9.87 12.65
CA ALA A 436 -16.02 9.55 11.82
C ALA A 436 -17.32 9.59 12.65
N ALA A 437 -17.33 8.99 13.83
CA ALA A 437 -18.48 9.04 14.77
C ALA A 437 -18.78 10.48 15.21
N LEU A 438 -17.76 11.26 15.60
CA LEU A 438 -17.92 12.68 15.93
C LEU A 438 -18.54 13.45 14.76
N SER A 439 -18.13 13.15 13.52
CA SER A 439 -18.67 13.80 12.34
C SER A 439 -20.19 13.59 12.19
N LEU A 440 -20.77 12.51 12.74
CA LEU A 440 -22.22 12.22 12.65
C LEU A 440 -23.06 13.27 13.37
N VAL A 441 -22.58 13.79 14.50
CA VAL A 441 -23.29 14.77 15.33
C VAL A 441 -22.95 16.22 14.98
N ARG A 442 -21.86 16.46 14.23
CA ARG A 442 -21.48 17.83 13.83
C ARG A 442 -22.26 18.30 12.61
N PRO A 443 -22.61 19.60 12.50
CA PRO A 443 -23.15 20.17 11.26
C PRO A 443 -22.19 19.93 10.08
N ILE A 444 -22.70 19.52 8.92
CA ILE A 444 -21.89 19.09 7.78
C ILE A 444 -20.87 20.15 7.31
N HIS A 445 -21.25 21.43 7.40
CA HIS A 445 -20.38 22.55 7.01
C HIS A 445 -19.20 22.76 7.96
N ARG A 446 -19.29 22.28 9.20
CA ARG A 446 -18.20 22.27 10.21
C ARG A 446 -17.42 20.97 10.22
N ALA A 447 -18.10 19.84 10.00
CA ALA A 447 -17.47 18.53 10.05
C ALA A 447 -16.29 18.40 9.07
N TRP A 448 -16.41 18.91 7.83
CA TRP A 448 -15.31 18.89 6.87
C TRP A 448 -14.07 19.68 7.31
N PRO A 449 -14.17 21.01 7.60
CA PRO A 449 -12.98 21.76 8.02
C PRO A 449 -12.40 21.29 9.36
N GLU A 450 -13.23 20.87 10.31
CA GLU A 450 -12.77 20.38 11.60
C GLU A 450 -11.97 19.08 11.46
N THR A 451 -12.48 18.08 10.74
CA THR A 451 -11.80 16.80 10.56
C THR A 451 -10.53 16.92 9.70
N LEU A 452 -10.57 17.71 8.63
CA LEU A 452 -9.36 18.03 7.83
C LEU A 452 -8.34 18.80 8.65
N GLY A 453 -8.78 19.73 9.51
CA GLY A 453 -7.90 20.48 10.41
C GLY A 453 -7.21 19.57 11.45
N VAL A 454 -7.96 18.64 12.03
CA VAL A 454 -7.38 17.63 12.95
C VAL A 454 -6.35 16.77 12.22
N ALA A 455 -6.65 16.31 10.99
CA ALA A 455 -5.69 15.56 10.19
C ALA A 455 -4.43 16.37 9.89
N ALA A 456 -4.58 17.64 9.50
CA ALA A 456 -3.47 18.55 9.25
C ALA A 456 -2.57 18.73 10.48
N LEU A 457 -3.17 19.00 11.64
CA LEU A 457 -2.45 19.16 12.91
C LEU A 457 -1.75 17.85 13.32
N ALA A 458 -2.42 16.70 13.16
CA ALA A 458 -1.81 15.41 13.46
C ALA A 458 -0.58 15.14 12.60
N PHE A 459 -0.63 15.40 11.28
CA PHE A 459 0.54 15.28 10.40
C PHE A 459 1.64 16.30 10.75
N ALA A 460 1.29 17.54 11.07
CA ALA A 460 2.26 18.57 11.49
C ALA A 460 2.97 18.22 12.81
N ALA A 461 2.28 17.50 13.71
CA ALA A 461 2.84 17.07 14.98
C ALA A 461 3.87 15.91 14.84
N ILE A 462 3.90 15.19 13.71
CA ILE A 462 4.80 14.04 13.52
C ILE A 462 6.28 14.44 13.61
N PRO A 463 6.80 15.44 12.87
CA PRO A 463 8.19 15.85 12.97
C PRO A 463 8.55 16.42 14.36
N LEU A 464 7.60 17.10 15.00
CA LEU A 464 7.77 17.59 16.37
C LEU A 464 7.92 16.43 17.35
N ALA A 465 7.00 15.45 17.30
CA ALA A 465 7.10 14.26 18.15
C ALA A 465 8.39 13.48 17.87
N ASN A 466 8.80 13.35 16.60
CA ASN A 466 10.06 12.72 16.23
C ASN A 466 11.26 13.43 16.87
N SER A 467 11.31 14.76 16.79
CA SER A 467 12.40 15.58 17.38
C SER A 467 12.45 15.55 18.90
N LEU A 468 11.29 15.36 19.56
CA LEU A 468 11.22 15.31 21.03
C LEU A 468 11.49 13.91 21.62
N THR A 469 11.32 12.85 20.83
CA THR A 469 11.37 11.47 21.33
C THR A 469 12.52 10.65 20.75
N THR A 470 13.28 11.19 19.81
CA THR A 470 14.43 10.54 19.18
C THR A 470 15.56 11.53 18.94
N ASP A 471 16.76 11.02 18.81
CA ASP A 471 17.95 11.77 18.36
C ASP A 471 18.05 11.91 16.83
N ARG A 472 17.01 11.49 16.09
CA ARG A 472 16.89 11.61 14.63
C ARG A 472 15.82 12.63 14.22
N GLY A 473 15.69 13.69 14.99
CA GLY A 473 14.77 14.79 14.69
C GLY A 473 15.23 15.66 13.52
N PHE A 474 14.36 16.56 13.07
CA PHE A 474 14.51 17.32 11.82
C PHE A 474 15.85 18.07 11.73
N ILE A 475 16.24 18.82 12.78
CA ILE A 475 17.50 19.60 12.80
C ILE A 475 18.71 18.66 12.80
N HIS A 476 18.68 17.61 13.63
CA HIS A 476 19.77 16.62 13.67
C HIS A 476 19.96 15.95 12.32
N SER A 477 18.87 15.56 11.65
CA SER A 477 18.91 14.92 10.33
C SER A 477 19.54 15.81 9.26
N ILE A 478 19.36 17.14 9.34
CA ILE A 478 20.06 18.09 8.45
C ILE A 478 21.57 18.06 8.73
N VAL A 479 21.96 18.14 10.01
CA VAL A 479 23.38 18.24 10.42
C VAL A 479 24.18 16.99 10.06
N VAL A 480 23.58 15.79 10.26
CA VAL A 480 24.27 14.52 10.00
C VAL A 480 24.02 13.97 8.58
N GLY A 481 23.19 14.65 7.76
CA GLY A 481 22.86 14.21 6.40
C GLY A 481 21.94 12.99 6.36
N ASP A 482 21.07 12.78 7.35
CA ASP A 482 20.10 11.68 7.36
C ASP A 482 18.94 11.98 6.41
N THR A 483 19.16 11.68 5.14
CA THR A 483 18.20 11.98 4.05
C THR A 483 16.86 11.27 4.19
N LEU A 484 16.82 10.08 4.81
CA LEU A 484 15.58 9.34 4.99
C LEU A 484 14.65 10.03 5.98
N PHE A 485 15.15 10.38 7.18
CA PHE A 485 14.35 11.03 8.21
C PHE A 485 13.95 12.43 7.78
N LEU A 486 14.87 13.18 7.17
CA LEU A 486 14.58 14.50 6.62
C LEU A 486 13.50 14.46 5.54
N ALA A 487 13.61 13.55 4.57
CA ALA A 487 12.62 13.43 3.50
C ALA A 487 11.25 12.99 4.03
N PHE A 488 11.22 12.08 5.00
CA PHE A 488 9.97 11.64 5.63
C PHE A 488 9.27 12.81 6.34
N ASP A 489 10.00 13.55 7.17
CA ASP A 489 9.46 14.69 7.93
C ASP A 489 8.99 15.81 6.97
N LEU A 490 9.71 16.07 5.87
CA LEU A 490 9.26 17.01 4.84
C LEU A 490 7.98 16.57 4.15
N VAL A 491 7.86 15.30 3.80
CA VAL A 491 6.65 14.77 3.12
C VAL A 491 5.43 14.89 4.02
N VAL A 492 5.53 14.54 5.29
CA VAL A 492 4.39 14.67 6.22
C VAL A 492 4.01 16.12 6.48
N LEU A 493 4.98 17.06 6.47
CA LEU A 493 4.70 18.50 6.52
C LEU A 493 3.97 18.99 5.27
N VAL A 494 4.37 18.55 4.08
CA VAL A 494 3.64 18.86 2.83
C VAL A 494 2.21 18.34 2.89
N ILE A 495 2.00 17.11 3.38
CA ILE A 495 0.65 16.55 3.59
C ILE A 495 -0.14 17.42 4.58
N ALA A 496 0.47 17.83 5.69
CA ALA A 496 -0.16 18.71 6.67
C ALA A 496 -0.61 20.05 6.05
N LEU A 497 0.26 20.67 5.24
CA LEU A 497 -0.05 21.92 4.54
C LEU A 497 -1.20 21.77 3.55
N LEU A 498 -1.22 20.68 2.77
CA LEU A 498 -2.29 20.39 1.81
C LEU A 498 -3.64 20.16 2.51
N LEU A 499 -3.65 19.39 3.61
CA LEU A 499 -4.84 19.16 4.43
C LEU A 499 -5.30 20.44 5.14
N GLY A 500 -4.37 21.25 5.66
CA GLY A 500 -4.66 22.56 6.26
C GLY A 500 -5.27 23.53 5.26
N PHE A 501 -4.72 23.57 4.04
CA PHE A 501 -5.30 24.36 2.95
C PHE A 501 -6.71 23.87 2.59
N ALA A 502 -6.92 22.56 2.51
CA ALA A 502 -8.23 21.98 2.25
C ALA A 502 -9.24 22.31 3.38
N ALA A 503 -8.82 22.24 4.64
CA ALA A 503 -9.62 22.61 5.81
C ALA A 503 -10.04 24.09 5.75
N TRP A 504 -9.08 25.00 5.49
CA TRP A 504 -9.34 26.42 5.36
C TRP A 504 -10.32 26.73 4.19
N ARG A 505 -10.12 26.10 3.03
CA ARG A 505 -11.04 26.24 1.88
C ARG A 505 -12.44 25.72 2.19
N ALA A 506 -12.55 24.61 2.90
CA ALA A 506 -13.83 24.03 3.30
C ALA A 506 -14.58 24.89 4.33
N GLY A 507 -13.85 25.60 5.21
CA GLY A 507 -14.41 26.46 6.24
C GLY A 507 -14.86 27.85 5.74
N ARG A 508 -14.45 28.26 4.52
CA ARG A 508 -14.84 29.57 4.00
C ARG A 508 -16.35 29.66 3.72
N PRO A 509 -17.01 30.75 4.15
CA PRO A 509 -18.40 31.00 3.81
C PRO A 509 -18.57 31.03 2.29
N LYS A 510 -19.54 30.29 1.80
CA LYS A 510 -19.95 30.41 0.39
C LYS A 510 -20.69 31.73 0.23
N THR A 511 -20.09 32.73 -0.39
CA THR A 511 -20.80 33.93 -0.84
C THR A 511 -21.88 33.51 -1.82
N ILE A 512 -23.12 33.58 -1.39
CA ILE A 512 -24.29 33.44 -2.29
C ILE A 512 -24.26 34.68 -3.14
N PRO A 513 -24.13 34.59 -4.49
CA PRO A 513 -24.29 35.77 -5.33
C PRO A 513 -25.70 36.30 -5.09
N THR A 514 -25.82 37.46 -4.50
CA THR A 514 -27.08 38.19 -4.41
C THR A 514 -27.54 38.42 -5.86
N ARG A 515 -28.58 37.72 -6.27
CA ARG A 515 -29.26 38.00 -7.53
C ARG A 515 -29.67 39.50 -7.45
N ARG A 516 -28.95 40.35 -8.16
CA ARG A 516 -29.38 41.72 -8.37
C ARG A 516 -30.82 41.64 -8.87
N ARG A 517 -31.79 42.02 -8.03
CA ARG A 517 -33.14 42.30 -8.50
C ARG A 517 -32.97 43.42 -9.52
N LEU A 518 -33.16 43.09 -10.79
CA LEU A 518 -33.44 44.11 -11.76
C LEU A 518 -34.70 44.80 -11.26
N SER A 519 -34.54 46.04 -10.75
CA SER A 519 -35.65 46.90 -10.45
C SER A 519 -36.43 47.06 -11.76
N SER A 520 -37.67 46.56 -11.77
CA SER A 520 -38.64 46.91 -12.79
C SER A 520 -38.76 48.44 -12.79
N ALA A 521 -38.27 49.06 -13.85
CA ALA A 521 -38.55 50.47 -14.10
C ALA A 521 -40.09 50.64 -14.18
N PRO A 522 -40.64 51.67 -13.56
CA PRO A 522 -42.08 51.96 -13.70
C PRO A 522 -42.38 52.28 -15.16
N VAL A 523 -43.34 51.57 -15.74
CA VAL A 523 -43.92 51.86 -17.02
C VAL A 523 -44.61 53.23 -16.86
N GLY A 524 -44.02 54.30 -17.44
CA GLY A 524 -44.59 55.61 -17.51
C GLY A 524 -45.85 55.58 -18.33
N GLY A 525 -46.93 56.06 -17.71
CA GLY A 525 -48.22 56.21 -18.37
C GLY A 525 -48.14 57.20 -19.53
N GLY A 526 -48.55 56.78 -20.74
CA GLY A 526 -48.73 57.59 -21.87
C GLY A 526 -50.02 58.47 -21.73
N ALA A 527 -49.85 59.74 -21.79
CA ALA A 527 -50.95 60.71 -21.86
C ALA A 527 -51.62 60.61 -23.23
N THR A 528 -52.94 60.47 -23.21
CA THR A 528 -53.84 60.70 -24.36
C THR A 528 -53.89 62.17 -24.66
N HIS A 529 -53.61 62.55 -25.91
CA HIS A 529 -54.13 63.80 -26.50
C HIS A 529 -54.99 63.48 -27.72
N ALA A 530 -56.21 63.86 -27.58
CA ALA A 530 -57.16 64.00 -28.68
C ALA A 530 -56.81 65.23 -29.53
N GLY A 531 -57.04 65.16 -30.84
CA GLY A 531 -57.00 66.23 -31.84
C GLY A 531 -57.15 65.62 -33.22
#